data_dc223b5eb9b8e7b47ff8b9c32c94aaf1
#
_entry.id   dc223b5eb9b8e7b47ff8b9c32c94aaf1
#
_cell.length_a   1.000
_cell.length_b   1.000
_cell.length_c   1.000
_cell.angle_alpha   90.00
_cell.angle_beta   90.00
_cell.angle_gamma   90.00
#
_symmetry.space_group_name_H-M   'P 1'
#
loop_
_entity.id
_entity.type
_entity.pdbx_description
1 polymer ?
#
loop_
_entity_poly.entity_id
_entity_poly.type
_entity_poly.pdbx_seq_one_letter_code
_entity_poly.pdbx_strand_id
1 'polypeptide(L)'
;MATRPGRLLDKTFTSFTEASGRLEDTIGWVTKAKELAHEFEPGCKAEVTLHLLEEVLEKAGNELERASAELAIEVFGPEGKS
;
A
#
# COMPACT_ATOMS: atom_id res chain seq x y z
N MET A 1 -18.67 -28.57 1.81
CA MET A 1 -18.66 -28.05 1.36
C MET A 1 -17.70 -27.50 1.07
N ALA A 2 -17.67 -27.58 0.58
CA ALA A 2 -16.71 -27.19 0.15
C ALA A 2 -16.20 -26.05 0.58
N THR A 3 -15.16 -25.80 0.14
CA THR A 3 -14.59 -24.78 0.57
C THR A 3 -15.32 -23.63 0.29
N ARG A 4 -15.39 -22.82 1.12
CA ARG A 4 -15.99 -21.76 0.89
C ARG A 4 -15.14 -20.84 0.20
N PRO A 5 -15.50 -20.16 -0.85
CA PRO A 5 -14.74 -19.11 -1.48
C PRO A 5 -14.42 -17.98 -0.49
N GLY A 6 -15.29 -17.77 0.45
CA GLY A 6 -15.04 -16.72 1.41
C GLY A 6 -13.79 -16.90 2.22
N ARG A 7 -13.45 -18.18 2.48
CA ARG A 7 -12.26 -18.43 3.24
C ARG A 7 -11.02 -18.01 2.54
N LEU A 8 -10.97 -18.25 1.27
CA LEU A 8 -9.83 -17.85 0.47
C LEU A 8 -9.77 -16.33 0.38
N LEU A 9 -10.92 -15.70 0.25
CA LEU A 9 -10.96 -14.25 0.17
C LEU A 9 -10.51 -13.61 1.46
N ASP A 10 -10.83 -14.23 2.60
CA ASP A 10 -10.38 -13.71 3.87
C ASP A 10 -8.86 -13.67 3.95
N LYS A 11 -8.23 -14.74 3.51
CA LYS A 11 -6.78 -14.78 3.51
C LYS A 11 -6.20 -13.75 2.58
N THR A 12 -6.81 -13.59 1.42
CA THR A 12 -6.37 -12.59 0.48
C THR A 12 -6.49 -11.20 1.06
N PHE A 13 -7.62 -10.95 1.73
CA PHE A 13 -7.84 -9.64 2.33
C PHE A 13 -6.79 -9.35 3.40
N THR A 14 -6.48 -10.34 4.22
CA THR A 14 -5.48 -10.17 5.25
C THR A 14 -4.12 -9.87 4.64
N SER A 15 -3.77 -10.58 3.58
CA SER A 15 -2.50 -10.34 2.90
C SER A 15 -2.44 -8.92 2.32
N PHE A 16 -3.55 -8.47 1.76
CA PHE A 16 -3.62 -7.13 1.22
C PHE A 16 -3.44 -6.09 2.31
N THR A 17 -4.06 -6.31 3.45
CA THR A 17 -3.96 -5.39 4.56
C THR A 17 -2.52 -5.31 5.06
N GLU A 18 -1.86 -6.45 5.12
CA GLU A 18 -0.47 -6.47 5.50
C GLU A 18 0.41 -5.75 4.49
N ALA A 19 0.14 -5.98 3.21
CA ALA A 19 0.92 -5.32 2.17
C ALA A 19 0.74 -3.81 2.26
N SER A 20 -0.45 -3.36 2.55
CA SER A 20 -0.73 -1.95 2.68
C SER A 20 0.06 -1.35 3.84
N GLY A 21 0.09 -2.04 4.97
CA GLY A 21 0.84 -1.56 6.11
C GLY A 21 2.33 -1.50 5.83
N ARG A 22 2.84 -2.51 5.15
CA ARG A 22 4.25 -2.52 4.82
C ARG A 22 4.60 -1.45 3.81
N LEU A 23 3.68 -1.16 2.90
CA LEU A 23 3.90 -0.11 1.94
C LEU A 23 4.01 1.24 2.65
N GLU A 24 3.15 1.47 3.63
CA GLU A 24 3.22 2.71 4.40
C GLU A 24 4.57 2.82 5.12
N ASP A 25 5.04 1.72 5.68
CA ASP A 25 6.35 1.72 6.31
C ASP A 25 7.43 2.05 5.30
N THR A 26 7.32 1.47 4.11
CA THR A 26 8.29 1.71 3.06
C THR A 26 8.31 3.18 2.67
N ILE A 27 7.13 3.78 2.54
CA ILE A 27 7.05 5.19 2.19
C ILE A 27 7.74 6.03 3.26
N GLY A 28 7.52 5.68 4.54
CA GLY A 28 8.19 6.40 5.62
C GLY A 28 9.69 6.32 5.52
N TRP A 29 10.23 5.14 5.22
CA TRP A 29 11.66 4.98 5.09
C TRP A 29 12.20 5.73 3.88
N VAL A 30 11.46 5.75 2.78
CA VAL A 30 11.89 6.48 1.60
C VAL A 30 11.90 7.98 1.88
N THR A 31 10.88 8.47 2.59
CA THR A 31 10.84 9.87 2.96
C THR A 31 12.04 10.24 3.82
N LYS A 32 12.39 9.38 4.76
CA LYS A 32 13.54 9.64 5.60
C LYS A 32 14.82 9.65 4.79
N ALA A 33 14.94 8.71 3.86
CA ALA A 33 16.13 8.66 3.01
C ALA A 33 16.23 9.92 2.16
N LYS A 34 15.08 10.41 1.69
CA LYS A 34 15.07 11.64 0.90
C LYS A 34 15.55 12.82 1.73
N GLU A 35 15.11 12.89 2.97
CA GLU A 35 15.54 13.97 3.84
C GLU A 35 17.05 13.92 4.08
N LEU A 36 17.56 12.72 4.29
CA LEU A 36 18.99 12.57 4.50
C LEU A 36 19.78 12.94 3.25
N ALA A 37 19.28 12.58 2.08
CA ALA A 37 19.94 12.93 0.85
C ALA A 37 19.95 14.45 0.67
N HIS A 38 18.84 15.10 1.05
CA HIS A 38 18.77 16.54 0.94
C HIS A 38 19.78 17.21 1.86
N GLU A 39 19.97 16.68 3.06
CA GLU A 39 20.94 17.22 3.99
C GLU A 39 22.36 17.03 3.45
N PHE A 40 22.60 15.91 2.80
CA PHE A 40 23.92 15.66 2.25
C PHE A 40 24.22 16.63 1.11
N GLU A 41 23.31 16.75 0.18
CA GLU A 41 23.49 17.67 -0.94
C GLU A 41 22.12 18.00 -1.53
N PRO A 42 21.57 19.17 -1.23
CA PRO A 42 20.25 19.54 -1.76
C PRO A 42 20.23 19.49 -3.27
N GLY A 43 19.21 18.86 -3.81
CA GLY A 43 19.05 18.76 -5.26
C GLY A 43 19.89 17.69 -5.88
N CYS A 44 20.54 16.84 -5.08
CA CYS A 44 21.37 15.80 -5.67
C CYS A 44 20.49 14.76 -6.36
N LYS A 45 21.15 13.96 -7.18
CA LYS A 45 20.45 12.95 -7.94
C LYS A 45 19.70 11.97 -7.05
N ALA A 46 20.30 11.62 -5.93
CA ALA A 46 19.66 10.71 -5.01
C ALA A 46 18.34 11.29 -4.47
N GLU A 47 18.36 12.57 -4.13
CA GLU A 47 17.16 13.20 -3.62
C GLU A 47 16.06 13.20 -4.67
N VAL A 48 16.41 13.54 -5.91
CA VAL A 48 15.43 13.57 -6.98
C VAL A 48 14.86 12.18 -7.23
N THR A 49 15.73 11.18 -7.27
CA THR A 49 15.29 9.81 -7.49
C THR A 49 14.36 9.36 -6.39
N LEU A 50 14.69 9.68 -5.15
CA LEU A 50 13.85 9.27 -4.02
C LEU A 50 12.52 9.98 -4.04
N HIS A 51 12.51 11.23 -4.47
CA HIS A 51 11.26 11.96 -4.58
C HIS A 51 10.33 11.31 -5.60
N LEU A 52 10.88 10.91 -6.74
CA LEU A 52 10.09 10.24 -7.76
C LEU A 52 9.58 8.90 -7.25
N LEU A 53 10.43 8.18 -6.53
CA LEU A 53 10.01 6.91 -5.95
C LEU A 53 8.90 7.12 -4.95
N GLU A 54 8.99 8.17 -4.16
CA GLU A 54 7.96 8.47 -3.17
C GLU A 54 6.61 8.66 -3.85
N GLU A 55 6.60 9.38 -4.97
CA GLU A 55 5.37 9.60 -5.70
C GLU A 55 4.79 8.30 -6.23
N VAL A 56 5.66 7.43 -6.75
CA VAL A 56 5.20 6.15 -7.26
C VAL A 56 4.61 5.30 -6.14
N LEU A 57 5.28 5.32 -4.98
CA LEU A 57 4.79 4.53 -3.86
C LEU A 57 3.46 5.06 -3.34
N GLU A 58 3.27 6.36 -3.34
CA GLU A 58 2.00 6.92 -2.90
C GLU A 58 0.88 6.52 -3.85
N LYS A 59 1.16 6.52 -5.13
CA LYS A 59 0.19 6.06 -6.09
C LYS A 59 -0.14 4.60 -5.87
N ALA A 60 0.88 3.80 -5.63
CA ALA A 60 0.67 2.38 -5.37
C ALA A 60 -0.18 2.19 -4.12
N GLY A 61 0.04 3.02 -3.12
CA GLY A 61 -0.76 2.97 -1.91
C GLY A 61 -2.23 3.23 -2.18
N ASN A 62 -2.51 4.22 -3.02
CA ASN A 62 -3.89 4.53 -3.37
C ASN A 62 -4.53 3.38 -4.11
N GLU A 63 -3.78 2.73 -5.00
CA GLU A 63 -4.31 1.60 -5.73
C GLU A 63 -4.57 0.43 -4.79
N LEU A 64 -3.67 0.22 -3.84
CA LEU A 64 -3.87 -0.83 -2.87
C LEU A 64 -5.10 -0.58 -2.02
N GLU A 65 -5.30 0.66 -1.62
CA GLU A 65 -6.48 1.01 -0.85
C GLU A 65 -7.75 0.73 -1.63
N ARG A 66 -7.74 1.09 -2.90
CA ARG A 66 -8.91 0.85 -3.71
C ARG A 66 -9.17 -0.64 -3.86
N ALA A 67 -8.11 -1.40 -4.13
CA ALA A 67 -8.25 -2.84 -4.26
C ALA A 67 -8.73 -3.46 -2.96
N SER A 68 -8.22 -2.97 -1.84
CA SER A 68 -8.67 -3.47 -0.54
C SER A 68 -10.14 -3.20 -0.31
N ALA A 69 -10.60 -2.02 -0.68
CA ALA A 69 -12.02 -1.69 -0.51
C ALA A 69 -12.89 -2.60 -1.36
N GLU A 70 -12.47 -2.85 -2.58
CA GLU A 70 -13.23 -3.74 -3.44
C GLU A 70 -13.23 -5.16 -2.91
N LEU A 71 -12.09 -5.59 -2.42
CA LEU A 71 -11.98 -6.92 -1.86
C LEU A 71 -12.82 -7.06 -0.60
N ALA A 72 -12.87 -5.99 0.20
CA ALA A 72 -13.67 -6.01 1.40
C ALA A 72 -15.14 -6.22 1.06
N ILE A 73 -15.61 -5.60 -0.02
CA ILE A 73 -16.97 -5.81 -0.45
C ILE A 73 -17.21 -7.26 -0.80
N GLU A 74 -16.22 -7.88 -1.45
CA GLU A 74 -16.34 -9.28 -1.80
C GLU A 74 -16.37 -10.17 -0.57
N VAL A 75 -15.56 -9.83 0.42
CA VAL A 75 -15.47 -10.65 1.62
C VAL A 75 -16.65 -10.44 2.54
N PHE A 76 -17.02 -9.19 2.78
CA PHE A 76 -18.07 -8.88 3.75
C PHE A 76 -19.43 -8.61 3.14
N GLY A 77 -19.49 -8.54 1.83
CA GLY A 77 -20.75 -8.26 1.17
C GLY A 77 -20.97 -6.79 0.99
N PRO A 78 -21.83 -6.50 0.03
CA PRO A 78 -22.13 -5.13 -0.25
C PRO A 78 -22.92 -4.56 0.88
N GLU A 79 -22.57 -3.67 1.27
CA GLU A 79 -23.16 -3.10 2.23
C GLU A 79 -23.84 -3.58 2.98
N GLY A 80 -23.54 -3.94 3.30
CA GLY A 80 -24.10 -4.44 4.04
C GLY A 80 -25.34 -4.68 4.01
N LYS A 81 -25.65 -4.98 3.53
CA LYS A 81 -26.68 -5.28 3.43
C LYS A 81 -26.94 -6.16 3.65
N SER A 82 -26.80 -6.42 3.85
CA SER A 82 -27.18 -7.16 4.03
C SER A 82 -27.65 -7.32 4.17
#